data_1be71312744f2b99d751569f295ec813
#
_entry.id   1be71312744f2b99d751569f295ec813
#
_cell.length_a   1.000
_cell.length_b   1.000
_cell.length_c   1.000
_cell.angle_alpha   90.00
_cell.angle_beta   90.00
_cell.angle_gamma   90.00
#
_symmetry.space_group_name_H-M   'P 1'
#
loop_
_entity.id
_entity.type
_entity.pdbx_description
1 polymer ?
#
loop_
_entity_poly.entity_id
_entity_poly.type
_entity_poly.pdbx_seq_one_letter_code
_entity_poly.pdbx_strand_id
1 'polypeptide(L)'
;VSLDLSDPFATPEAVKVSHRGEIITGGRYRLPHRDGTHKTRGWMRVTNLVSAYSDQFGLRMWEIEQVLLGLTHGATLGDLPEELVSALYAELLAAGLDTMEKAERREWVEGFVERAKDASGGNAGAKYGTHRHAVVEAHHAGLPLGYQTAPTRRQLALYASALERNKLVALPGMQERRVLIESLEAVGTLDNILQDLITELLLIGDLKTQKRFWTYLEIGAQFSCYANADAMWDEETGKWVDMPKVSRDIGLILWMPRPVCPVVDCGKTLPCAEHPGPDPEPRVDIYEVDLVAGWKTARRAFEVVRDRAEARAKHSPRAWLRPAPPVTLTEQYAARFAAVESKAEGSALVAEARQAGVWSEILADCARRALARIQGRA
;
A
#
# COMPACT_ATOMS: atom_id res chain seq x y z
N VAL A 1 31.93 23.92 -4.21
CA VAL A 1 31.97 23.10 -3.01
C VAL A 1 33.09 22.08 -3.21
N SER A 2 34.22 22.20 -2.49
CA SER A 2 35.30 21.21 -2.54
C SER A 2 34.83 19.94 -1.86
N LEU A 3 34.72 18.84 -2.60
CA LEU A 3 34.50 17.51 -2.05
C LEU A 3 35.74 17.16 -1.22
N ASP A 4 35.52 16.91 0.05
CA ASP A 4 36.55 16.33 0.92
C ASP A 4 36.74 14.87 0.50
N LEU A 5 37.90 14.54 -0.06
CA LEU A 5 38.25 13.21 -0.54
C LEU A 5 39.24 12.51 0.43
N SER A 6 39.25 12.92 1.69
CA SER A 6 40.31 12.54 2.63
C SER A 6 40.33 11.06 3.02
N ASP A 7 39.24 10.31 2.86
CA ASP A 7 39.21 8.87 3.13
C ASP A 7 38.50 8.08 2.02
N PRO A 8 39.24 7.41 1.10
CA PRO A 8 38.65 6.60 0.06
C PRO A 8 37.99 5.30 0.56
N PHE A 9 38.17 4.92 1.82
CA PHE A 9 37.59 3.72 2.43
C PHE A 9 36.45 4.05 3.39
N ALA A 10 36.12 5.31 3.59
CA ALA A 10 34.96 5.67 4.39
C ALA A 10 33.68 5.09 3.77
N THR A 11 32.89 4.43 4.61
CA THR A 11 31.54 4.01 4.22
C THR A 11 30.74 5.26 3.82
N PRO A 12 29.94 5.23 2.73
CA PRO A 12 29.09 6.36 2.39
C PRO A 12 28.24 6.75 3.60
N GLU A 13 28.44 7.98 4.08
CA GLU A 13 27.58 8.48 5.16
C GLU A 13 26.13 8.47 4.70
N ALA A 14 25.25 7.96 5.53
CA ALA A 14 23.83 8.09 5.30
C ALA A 14 23.49 9.58 5.32
N VAL A 15 23.13 10.13 4.18
CA VAL A 15 22.62 11.50 4.11
C VAL A 15 21.37 11.53 5.00
N LYS A 16 21.37 12.40 6.00
CA LYS A 16 20.19 12.56 6.86
C LYS A 16 19.07 13.11 6.00
N VAL A 17 18.09 12.25 5.72
CA VAL A 17 16.85 12.66 5.08
C VAL A 17 16.07 13.49 6.09
N SER A 18 15.92 14.79 5.83
CA SER A 18 15.12 15.65 6.66
C SER A 18 13.63 15.24 6.56
N HIS A 19 12.98 15.10 7.70
CA HIS A 19 11.54 15.29 7.88
C HIS A 19 10.55 14.31 7.22
N ARG A 20 10.84 13.01 7.15
CA ARG A 20 9.76 12.02 6.98
C ARG A 20 8.98 11.95 8.28
N GLY A 21 7.82 12.62 8.32
CA GLY A 21 6.96 12.59 9.46
C GLY A 21 6.54 11.18 9.86
N GLU A 22 6.14 11.07 11.09
CA GLU A 22 5.64 9.83 11.66
C GLU A 22 4.47 9.29 10.81
N ILE A 23 4.69 8.18 10.11
CA ILE A 23 3.65 7.47 9.38
C ILE A 23 2.98 6.54 10.38
N ILE A 24 1.68 6.67 10.56
CA ILE A 24 0.93 5.79 11.46
C ILE A 24 0.78 4.38 10.88
N THR A 25 0.50 3.43 11.77
CA THR A 25 0.00 2.10 11.42
C THR A 25 -1.10 2.20 10.37
N GLY A 26 -0.94 1.52 9.24
CA GLY A 26 -1.85 1.60 8.10
C GLY A 26 -1.50 2.65 7.04
N GLY A 27 -0.29 3.23 7.09
CA GLY A 27 0.22 4.10 6.03
C GLY A 27 -0.49 5.45 5.92
N ARG A 28 -0.83 6.08 7.04
CA ARG A 28 -1.47 7.40 7.09
C ARG A 28 -0.54 8.43 7.72
N TYR A 29 -0.61 9.69 7.27
CA TYR A 29 0.06 10.81 7.92
C TYR A 29 -0.76 11.36 9.09
N ARG A 30 -0.12 11.61 10.23
CA ARG A 30 -0.71 12.31 11.39
C ARG A 30 -0.41 13.79 11.32
N LEU A 31 -1.31 14.56 10.77
CA LEU A 31 -1.17 16.01 10.67
C LEU A 31 -2.47 16.70 11.07
N PRO A 32 -2.42 17.93 11.61
CA PRO A 32 -3.62 18.68 11.98
C PRO A 32 -4.45 19.05 10.76
N HIS A 33 -5.71 19.41 10.98
CA HIS A 33 -6.53 20.04 9.95
C HIS A 33 -6.02 21.45 9.65
N ARG A 34 -6.22 21.92 8.41
CA ARG A 34 -5.80 23.27 7.99
C ARG A 34 -6.62 24.37 8.69
N ASP A 35 -7.85 24.08 9.09
CA ASP A 35 -8.74 25.01 9.81
C ASP A 35 -8.32 25.32 11.25
N GLY A 36 -7.18 24.79 11.70
CA GLY A 36 -6.65 25.00 13.05
C GLY A 36 -7.39 24.20 14.14
N THR A 37 -8.34 23.37 13.80
CA THR A 37 -8.90 22.42 14.76
C THR A 37 -7.80 21.47 15.20
N HIS A 38 -7.45 21.48 16.47
CA HIS A 38 -6.24 20.87 17.05
C HIS A 38 -6.22 19.33 17.05
N LYS A 39 -7.18 18.69 16.40
CA LYS A 39 -7.22 17.24 16.32
C LYS A 39 -6.38 16.77 15.13
N THR A 40 -5.29 16.08 15.41
CA THR A 40 -4.56 15.35 14.39
C THR A 40 -5.48 14.33 13.71
N ARG A 41 -5.56 14.40 12.39
CA ARG A 41 -6.27 13.42 11.57
C ARG A 41 -5.26 12.45 10.91
N GLY A 42 -5.66 11.20 10.77
CA GLY A 42 -4.94 10.25 9.93
C GLY A 42 -5.28 10.48 8.45
N TRP A 43 -4.47 11.28 7.74
CA TRP A 43 -4.63 11.55 6.31
C TRP A 43 -4.20 10.36 5.48
N MET A 44 -4.95 10.04 4.43
CA MET A 44 -4.55 9.00 3.48
C MET A 44 -3.28 9.42 2.73
N ARG A 45 -2.38 8.49 2.48
CA ARG A 45 -1.24 8.77 1.59
C ARG A 45 -1.69 8.83 0.14
N VAL A 46 -1.17 9.81 -0.61
CA VAL A 46 -1.41 9.91 -2.06
C VAL A 46 -1.03 8.59 -2.77
N THR A 47 0.11 7.99 -2.41
CA THR A 47 0.52 6.68 -2.98
C THR A 47 -0.49 5.57 -2.72
N ASN A 48 -1.10 5.52 -1.53
CA ASN A 48 -2.14 4.53 -1.21
C ASN A 48 -3.46 4.83 -1.94
N LEU A 49 -3.77 6.11 -2.13
CA LEU A 49 -4.94 6.54 -2.90
C LEU A 49 -4.84 6.08 -4.35
N VAL A 50 -3.75 6.44 -5.04
CA VAL A 50 -3.57 6.13 -6.46
C VAL A 50 -3.40 4.64 -6.72
N SER A 51 -2.88 3.87 -5.75
CA SER A 51 -2.77 2.42 -5.84
C SER A 51 -4.11 1.69 -5.92
N ALA A 52 -5.24 2.38 -5.69
CA ALA A 52 -6.56 1.79 -5.90
C ALA A 52 -6.82 1.36 -7.36
N TYR A 53 -6.03 1.91 -8.29
CA TYR A 53 -6.06 1.59 -9.71
C TYR A 53 -4.92 0.69 -10.18
N SER A 54 -3.93 0.41 -9.31
CA SER A 54 -2.82 -0.44 -9.74
C SER A 54 -3.22 -1.91 -9.86
N ASP A 55 -2.75 -2.53 -10.94
CA ASP A 55 -2.69 -3.99 -11.02
C ASP A 55 -1.53 -4.48 -10.13
N GLN A 56 -1.89 -4.91 -8.93
CA GLN A 56 -0.91 -5.38 -7.95
C GLN A 56 -0.57 -6.87 -8.11
N PHE A 57 -1.18 -7.57 -9.06
CA PHE A 57 -0.95 -9.01 -9.19
C PHE A 57 0.52 -9.32 -9.51
N GLY A 58 1.08 -8.64 -10.51
CA GLY A 58 2.48 -8.82 -10.90
C GLY A 58 3.46 -8.47 -9.78
N LEU A 59 3.20 -7.38 -9.04
CA LEU A 59 4.02 -6.99 -7.89
C LEU A 59 3.97 -8.04 -6.77
N ARG A 60 2.79 -8.55 -6.44
CA ARG A 60 2.63 -9.60 -5.41
C ARG A 60 3.31 -10.90 -5.80
N MET A 61 3.19 -11.31 -7.07
CA MET A 61 3.89 -12.51 -7.55
C MET A 61 5.39 -12.33 -7.49
N TRP A 62 5.91 -11.17 -7.89
CA TRP A 62 7.32 -10.84 -7.75
C TRP A 62 7.78 -10.84 -6.29
N GLU A 63 7.00 -10.27 -5.37
CA GLU A 63 7.34 -10.29 -3.94
C GLU A 63 7.41 -11.72 -3.38
N ILE A 64 6.45 -12.57 -3.73
CA ILE A 64 6.48 -14.00 -3.35
C ILE A 64 7.72 -14.68 -3.91
N GLU A 65 8.04 -14.44 -5.18
CA GLU A 65 9.24 -14.99 -5.82
C GLU A 65 10.51 -14.54 -5.09
N GLN A 66 10.64 -13.25 -4.74
CA GLN A 66 11.81 -12.75 -4.00
C GLN A 66 11.94 -13.39 -2.61
N VAL A 67 10.83 -13.62 -1.91
CA VAL A 67 10.85 -14.34 -0.63
C VAL A 67 11.32 -15.78 -0.82
N LEU A 68 10.79 -16.51 -1.80
CA LEU A 68 11.19 -17.88 -2.09
C LEU A 68 12.66 -17.96 -2.50
N LEU A 69 13.12 -17.06 -3.35
CA LEU A 69 14.53 -16.96 -3.75
C LEU A 69 15.43 -16.66 -2.56
N GLY A 70 15.02 -15.78 -1.67
CA GLY A 70 15.76 -15.49 -0.43
C GLY A 70 15.89 -16.68 0.50
N LEU A 71 14.89 -17.57 0.50
CA LEU A 71 14.90 -18.79 1.30
C LEU A 71 15.70 -19.94 0.66
N THR A 72 15.81 -19.98 -0.66
CA THR A 72 16.37 -21.14 -1.38
C THR A 72 17.71 -20.86 -2.06
N HIS A 73 17.97 -19.63 -2.48
CA HIS A 73 19.11 -19.27 -3.34
C HIS A 73 19.84 -17.98 -2.90
N GLY A 74 19.62 -17.49 -1.68
CA GLY A 74 20.23 -16.25 -1.21
C GLY A 74 21.75 -16.21 -1.40
N ALA A 75 22.42 -17.37 -1.32
CA ALA A 75 23.87 -17.50 -1.55
C ALA A 75 24.29 -17.32 -3.01
N THR A 76 23.39 -17.49 -3.98
CA THR A 76 23.73 -17.41 -5.41
C THR A 76 23.33 -16.10 -6.07
N LEU A 77 22.42 -15.32 -5.48
CA LEU A 77 21.87 -14.10 -6.04
C LEU A 77 22.37 -12.81 -5.39
N GLY A 78 23.03 -12.92 -4.26
CA GLY A 78 23.62 -11.80 -3.54
C GLY A 78 24.90 -12.22 -2.83
N ASP A 79 25.66 -11.25 -2.35
CA ASP A 79 26.91 -11.47 -1.59
C ASP A 79 26.67 -12.02 -0.17
N LEU A 80 25.53 -12.68 0.07
CA LEU A 80 25.18 -13.21 1.38
C LEU A 80 25.72 -14.64 1.56
N PRO A 81 26.28 -14.93 2.73
CA PRO A 81 26.79 -16.26 3.06
C PRO A 81 25.66 -17.31 3.06
N GLU A 82 25.95 -18.51 2.57
CA GLU A 82 25.04 -19.67 2.61
C GLU A 82 24.46 -19.93 4.02
N GLU A 83 25.24 -19.63 5.04
CA GLU A 83 24.86 -19.72 6.46
C GLU A 83 23.65 -18.84 6.81
N LEU A 84 23.50 -17.66 6.20
CA LEU A 84 22.36 -16.76 6.45
C LEU A 84 21.06 -17.28 5.87
N VAL A 85 21.11 -17.93 4.72
CA VAL A 85 19.94 -18.55 4.08
C VAL A 85 19.43 -19.72 4.89
N SER A 86 20.36 -20.55 5.37
CA SER A 86 20.05 -21.65 6.29
C SER A 86 19.44 -21.14 7.60
N ALA A 87 19.92 -19.98 8.11
CA ALA A 87 19.37 -19.34 9.30
C ALA A 87 17.93 -18.84 9.10
N LEU A 88 17.62 -18.19 7.98
CA LEU A 88 16.25 -17.73 7.67
C LEU A 88 15.27 -18.90 7.56
N TYR A 89 15.68 -20.00 6.92
CA TYR A 89 14.86 -21.18 6.81
C TYR A 89 14.62 -21.85 8.18
N ALA A 90 15.65 -21.96 8.99
CA ALA A 90 15.54 -22.49 10.35
C ALA A 90 14.64 -21.59 11.24
N GLU A 91 14.77 -20.28 11.11
CA GLU A 91 13.94 -19.30 11.80
C GLU A 91 12.44 -19.47 11.42
N LEU A 92 12.14 -19.63 10.12
CA LEU A 92 10.79 -19.87 9.65
C LEU A 92 10.19 -21.14 10.24
N LEU A 93 10.94 -22.23 10.25
CA LEU A 93 10.48 -23.51 10.82
C LEU A 93 10.27 -23.43 12.34
N ALA A 94 11.07 -22.64 13.05
CA ALA A 94 11.00 -22.50 14.49
C ALA A 94 9.94 -21.48 14.95
N ALA A 95 9.38 -20.67 14.04
CA ALA A 95 8.56 -19.53 14.41
C ALA A 95 7.22 -19.85 15.07
N GLY A 96 6.65 -21.06 14.86
CA GLY A 96 5.36 -21.44 15.45
C GLY A 96 4.22 -20.48 15.06
N LEU A 97 4.13 -20.10 13.79
CA LEU A 97 3.19 -19.07 13.29
C LEU A 97 1.72 -19.37 13.57
N ASP A 98 1.36 -20.63 13.69
CA ASP A 98 0.01 -21.14 14.01
C ASP A 98 -0.41 -20.84 15.45
N THR A 99 0.55 -20.73 16.36
CA THR A 99 0.33 -20.46 17.78
C THR A 99 0.44 -18.99 18.15
N MET A 100 0.98 -18.15 17.27
CA MET A 100 1.12 -16.70 17.50
C MET A 100 -0.22 -15.97 17.47
N GLU A 101 -0.37 -14.98 18.33
CA GLU A 101 -1.45 -14.00 18.23
C GLU A 101 -1.40 -13.26 16.89
N LYS A 102 -2.58 -12.86 16.39
CA LYS A 102 -2.72 -12.27 15.04
C LYS A 102 -1.85 -11.04 14.79
N ALA A 103 -1.71 -10.16 15.79
CA ALA A 103 -0.90 -8.93 15.67
C ALA A 103 0.59 -9.26 15.65
N GLU A 104 1.04 -10.09 16.56
CA GLU A 104 2.41 -10.59 16.66
C GLU A 104 2.84 -11.32 15.39
N ARG A 105 2.01 -12.26 14.93
CA ARG A 105 2.26 -12.99 13.67
C ARG A 105 2.42 -12.06 12.48
N ARG A 106 1.60 -11.00 12.40
CA ARG A 106 1.71 -10.03 11.32
C ARG A 106 3.04 -9.28 11.36
N GLU A 107 3.43 -8.79 12.51
CA GLU A 107 4.70 -8.09 12.69
C GLU A 107 5.90 -8.99 12.37
N TRP A 108 5.85 -10.23 12.87
CA TRP A 108 6.88 -11.22 12.57
C TRP A 108 6.99 -11.50 11.06
N VAL A 109 5.85 -11.74 10.39
CA VAL A 109 5.81 -12.01 8.93
C VAL A 109 6.34 -10.80 8.14
N GLU A 110 5.92 -9.58 8.48
CA GLU A 110 6.42 -8.36 7.81
C GLU A 110 7.95 -8.26 7.94
N GLY A 111 8.50 -8.47 9.13
CA GLY A 111 9.96 -8.45 9.35
C GLY A 111 10.69 -9.59 8.63
N PHE A 112 10.12 -10.79 8.63
CA PHE A 112 10.69 -11.94 7.95
C PHE A 112 10.74 -11.75 6.43
N VAL A 113 9.64 -11.27 5.82
CA VAL A 113 9.55 -10.98 4.38
C VAL A 113 10.61 -9.97 3.96
N GLU A 114 10.82 -8.91 4.74
CA GLU A 114 11.86 -7.92 4.43
C GLU A 114 13.27 -8.52 4.48
N ARG A 115 13.59 -9.36 5.47
CA ARG A 115 14.88 -10.05 5.52
C ARG A 115 15.08 -11.03 4.35
N ALA A 116 14.04 -11.78 3.99
CA ALA A 116 14.10 -12.70 2.84
C ALA A 116 14.29 -11.94 1.51
N LYS A 117 13.60 -10.80 1.33
CA LYS A 117 13.80 -9.91 0.18
C LYS A 117 15.20 -9.29 0.15
N ASP A 118 15.75 -8.96 1.31
CA ASP A 118 17.14 -8.51 1.39
C ASP A 118 18.11 -9.61 0.98
N ALA A 119 17.88 -10.83 1.44
CA ALA A 119 18.69 -12.00 1.09
C ALA A 119 18.68 -12.30 -0.41
N SER A 120 17.53 -12.16 -1.08
CA SER A 120 17.43 -12.30 -2.54
C SER A 120 17.96 -11.11 -3.34
N GLY A 121 18.33 -9.99 -2.66
CA GLY A 121 18.65 -8.73 -3.33
C GLY A 121 17.42 -7.97 -3.87
N GLY A 122 16.20 -8.43 -3.57
CA GLY A 122 14.95 -7.80 -4.00
C GLY A 122 14.82 -6.35 -3.57
N ASN A 123 15.33 -6.00 -2.39
CA ASN A 123 15.30 -4.64 -1.87
C ASN A 123 16.39 -3.70 -2.42
N ALA A 124 17.36 -4.22 -3.18
CA ALA A 124 18.48 -3.42 -3.68
C ALA A 124 18.02 -2.21 -4.52
N GLY A 125 16.91 -2.37 -5.28
CA GLY A 125 16.31 -1.27 -6.04
C GLY A 125 15.74 -0.16 -5.17
N ALA A 126 15.03 -0.52 -4.11
CA ALA A 126 14.45 0.44 -3.18
C ALA A 126 15.54 1.18 -2.39
N LYS A 127 16.55 0.45 -1.88
CA LYS A 127 17.72 1.04 -1.20
C LYS A 127 18.47 2.01 -2.10
N TYR A 128 18.71 1.63 -3.36
CA TYR A 128 19.32 2.51 -4.36
C TYR A 128 18.48 3.78 -4.56
N GLY A 129 17.17 3.64 -4.76
CA GLY A 129 16.26 4.77 -4.93
C GLY A 129 16.32 5.73 -3.75
N THR A 130 16.14 5.22 -2.53
CA THR A 130 16.20 6.03 -1.29
C THR A 130 17.51 6.80 -1.17
N HIS A 131 18.64 6.15 -1.46
CA HIS A 131 19.94 6.82 -1.43
C HIS A 131 20.04 7.94 -2.49
N ARG A 132 19.53 7.73 -3.72
CA ARG A 132 19.56 8.73 -4.78
C ARG A 132 18.69 9.95 -4.47
N HIS A 133 17.50 9.73 -3.94
CA HIS A 133 16.64 10.83 -3.47
C HIS A 133 17.37 11.66 -2.40
N ALA A 134 17.96 11.02 -1.39
CA ALA A 134 18.70 11.72 -0.34
C ALA A 134 19.90 12.53 -0.86
N VAL A 135 20.64 11.98 -1.83
CA VAL A 135 21.77 12.69 -2.46
C VAL A 135 21.31 13.90 -3.27
N VAL A 136 20.22 13.77 -4.05
CA VAL A 136 19.66 14.87 -4.83
C VAL A 136 19.06 15.94 -3.92
N GLU A 137 18.35 15.56 -2.88
CA GLU A 137 17.82 16.47 -1.86
C GLU A 137 18.93 17.29 -1.20
N ALA A 138 19.99 16.62 -0.72
CA ALA A 138 21.13 17.30 -0.12
C ALA A 138 21.86 18.23 -1.11
N HIS A 139 21.97 17.82 -2.38
CA HIS A 139 22.53 18.66 -3.42
C HIS A 139 21.72 19.97 -3.61
N HIS A 140 20.39 19.88 -3.69
CA HIS A 140 19.54 21.05 -3.82
C HIS A 140 19.52 21.93 -2.56
N ALA A 141 19.65 21.34 -1.40
CA ALA A 141 19.74 22.06 -0.13
C ALA A 141 21.13 22.68 0.11
N GLY A 142 22.11 22.45 -0.79
CA GLY A 142 23.48 22.91 -0.59
C GLY A 142 24.19 22.25 0.61
N LEU A 143 23.69 21.09 1.06
CA LEU A 143 24.23 20.36 2.20
C LEU A 143 25.48 19.54 1.80
N PRO A 144 26.40 19.26 2.74
CA PRO A 144 27.50 18.32 2.50
C PRO A 144 26.98 16.95 2.11
N LEU A 145 27.49 16.39 1.02
CA LEU A 145 27.06 15.08 0.52
C LEU A 145 27.76 13.89 1.23
N GLY A 146 28.77 14.17 2.05
CA GLY A 146 29.64 13.14 2.58
C GLY A 146 30.39 12.40 1.46
N TYR A 147 30.97 11.25 1.78
CA TYR A 147 31.61 10.40 0.78
C TYR A 147 30.57 9.77 -0.15
N GLN A 148 30.76 9.95 -1.45
CA GLN A 148 29.93 9.33 -2.48
C GLN A 148 30.80 8.55 -3.47
N THR A 149 30.34 7.40 -3.90
CA THR A 149 31.05 6.59 -4.93
C THR A 149 31.19 7.36 -6.24
N ALA A 150 32.22 7.03 -7.03
CA ALA A 150 32.44 7.67 -8.33
C ALA A 150 31.22 7.57 -9.27
N PRO A 151 30.50 6.42 -9.39
CA PRO A 151 29.25 6.32 -10.15
C PRO A 151 28.16 7.28 -9.64
N THR A 152 28.02 7.43 -8.32
CA THR A 152 27.04 8.36 -7.72
C THR A 152 27.36 9.80 -8.09
N ARG A 153 28.62 10.23 -7.94
CA ARG A 153 29.04 11.58 -8.29
C ARG A 153 28.85 11.89 -9.78
N ARG A 154 29.20 10.93 -10.67
CA ARG A 154 28.99 11.08 -12.11
C ARG A 154 27.51 11.23 -12.44
N GLN A 155 26.65 10.43 -11.84
CA GLN A 155 25.22 10.50 -12.08
C GLN A 155 24.60 11.79 -11.56
N LEU A 156 25.03 12.30 -10.40
CA LEU A 156 24.61 13.59 -9.87
C LEU A 156 25.06 14.76 -10.78
N ALA A 157 26.29 14.70 -11.33
CA ALA A 157 26.77 15.70 -12.29
C ALA A 157 25.92 15.69 -13.58
N LEU A 158 25.52 14.51 -14.06
CA LEU A 158 24.60 14.40 -15.19
C LEU A 158 23.20 14.94 -14.88
N TYR A 159 22.72 14.71 -13.66
CA TYR A 159 21.45 15.27 -13.18
C TYR A 159 21.50 16.81 -13.21
N ALA A 160 22.51 17.42 -12.60
CA ALA A 160 22.68 18.87 -12.61
C ALA A 160 22.79 19.41 -14.03
N SER A 161 23.60 18.77 -14.91
CA SER A 161 23.72 19.14 -16.33
C SER A 161 22.41 18.97 -17.11
N ALA A 162 21.57 17.97 -16.78
CA ALA A 162 20.26 17.81 -17.41
C ALA A 162 19.32 18.97 -17.05
N LEU A 163 19.29 19.38 -15.79
CA LEU A 163 18.52 20.54 -15.37
C LEU A 163 19.00 21.81 -16.08
N GLU A 164 20.32 22.06 -16.11
CA GLU A 164 20.91 23.26 -16.75
C GLU A 164 20.58 23.31 -18.25
N ARG A 165 20.76 22.21 -18.98
CA ARG A 165 20.45 22.15 -20.43
C ARG A 165 18.98 22.42 -20.72
N ASN A 166 18.08 21.99 -19.84
CA ASN A 166 16.63 22.20 -19.99
C ASN A 166 16.17 23.50 -19.32
N LYS A 167 17.11 24.35 -18.83
CA LYS A 167 16.77 25.60 -18.15
C LYS A 167 15.84 25.43 -16.95
N LEU A 168 16.01 24.34 -16.22
CA LEU A 168 15.24 24.00 -15.02
C LEU A 168 16.08 24.30 -13.78
N VAL A 169 15.42 24.84 -12.75
CA VAL A 169 16.03 25.08 -11.44
C VAL A 169 15.11 24.56 -10.35
N ALA A 170 15.64 23.77 -9.43
CA ALA A 170 14.90 23.36 -8.26
C ALA A 170 14.72 24.55 -7.30
N LEU A 171 13.48 24.78 -6.87
CA LEU A 171 13.20 25.84 -5.92
C LEU A 171 13.79 25.51 -4.54
N PRO A 172 14.58 26.42 -3.94
CA PRO A 172 15.14 26.21 -2.62
C PRO A 172 14.06 25.92 -1.56
N GLY A 173 14.30 24.94 -0.73
CA GLY A 173 13.39 24.60 0.37
C GLY A 173 12.09 23.93 -0.05
N MET A 174 11.92 23.56 -1.33
CA MET A 174 10.73 22.87 -1.85
C MET A 174 10.95 21.38 -2.09
N GLN A 175 11.98 20.80 -1.50
CA GLN A 175 12.29 19.38 -1.58
C GLN A 175 11.57 18.61 -0.48
N GLU A 176 11.07 17.40 -0.79
CA GLU A 176 10.45 16.45 0.14
C GLU A 176 9.32 17.07 1.00
N ARG A 177 8.59 18.04 0.44
CA ARG A 177 7.53 18.74 1.15
C ARG A 177 6.24 17.92 1.21
N ARG A 178 5.62 17.90 2.39
CA ARG A 178 4.29 17.31 2.53
C ARG A 178 3.24 18.28 2.04
N VAL A 179 2.34 17.78 1.21
CA VAL A 179 1.27 18.57 0.61
C VAL A 179 -0.10 17.95 0.89
N LEU A 180 -1.08 18.79 1.16
CA LEU A 180 -2.45 18.43 1.47
C LEU A 180 -3.33 18.65 0.25
N ILE A 181 -4.08 17.64 -0.12
CA ILE A 181 -5.12 17.67 -1.15
C ILE A 181 -6.47 17.49 -0.42
N GLU A 182 -7.10 18.62 -0.07
CA GLU A 182 -8.33 18.61 0.75
C GLU A 182 -9.46 17.87 0.05
N SER A 183 -9.63 18.10 -1.25
CA SER A 183 -10.68 17.48 -2.07
C SER A 183 -10.58 15.95 -2.17
N LEU A 184 -9.41 15.38 -1.90
CA LEU A 184 -9.16 13.94 -1.88
C LEU A 184 -8.87 13.41 -0.47
N GLU A 185 -8.98 14.25 0.55
CA GLU A 185 -8.65 13.90 1.94
C GLU A 185 -7.29 13.19 2.09
N ALA A 186 -6.31 13.61 1.29
CA ALA A 186 -5.02 12.95 1.15
C ALA A 186 -3.86 13.89 1.41
N VAL A 187 -2.76 13.31 1.89
CA VAL A 187 -1.46 13.98 2.04
C VAL A 187 -0.43 13.16 1.28
N GLY A 188 0.48 13.83 0.59
CA GLY A 188 1.62 13.21 -0.05
C GLY A 188 2.89 13.97 0.22
N THR A 189 4.03 13.36 -0.09
CA THR A 189 5.33 14.04 -0.11
C THR A 189 5.74 14.20 -1.56
N LEU A 190 5.91 15.44 -2.00
CA LEU A 190 6.46 15.74 -3.33
C LEU A 190 7.99 15.78 -3.25
N ASP A 191 8.66 15.32 -4.30
CA ASP A 191 10.13 15.31 -4.33
C ASP A 191 10.69 16.72 -4.54
N ASN A 192 10.19 17.44 -5.55
CA ASN A 192 10.68 18.77 -5.92
C ASN A 192 9.60 19.65 -6.55
N ILE A 193 9.78 20.97 -6.44
CA ILE A 193 9.19 21.95 -7.36
C ILE A 193 10.34 22.52 -8.18
N LEU A 194 10.21 22.44 -9.51
CA LEU A 194 11.16 22.98 -10.47
C LEU A 194 10.59 24.23 -11.10
N GLN A 195 11.45 25.23 -11.35
CA GLN A 195 11.11 26.38 -12.17
C GLN A 195 11.70 26.20 -13.56
N ASP A 196 10.87 26.32 -14.58
CA ASP A 196 11.30 26.47 -15.96
C ASP A 196 11.65 27.94 -16.20
N LEU A 197 12.93 28.21 -16.45
CA LEU A 197 13.45 29.59 -16.65
C LEU A 197 13.05 30.20 -18.00
N ILE A 198 12.46 29.41 -18.91
CA ILE A 198 12.00 29.91 -20.22
C ILE A 198 10.55 30.38 -20.12
N THR A 199 9.70 29.57 -19.50
CA THR A 199 8.26 29.84 -19.39
C THR A 199 7.86 30.46 -18.05
N GLU A 200 8.79 30.53 -17.10
CA GLU A 200 8.58 30.93 -15.70
C GLU A 200 7.59 30.04 -14.93
N LEU A 201 7.14 28.93 -15.50
CA LEU A 201 6.23 28.00 -14.85
C LEU A 201 6.94 27.25 -13.72
N LEU A 202 6.17 27.03 -12.65
CA LEU A 202 6.56 26.07 -11.61
C LEU A 202 5.96 24.72 -11.95
N LEU A 203 6.78 23.67 -11.89
CA LEU A 203 6.45 22.32 -12.29
C LEU A 203 6.70 21.34 -11.14
N ILE A 204 5.81 20.38 -10.94
CA ILE A 204 6.11 19.25 -10.05
C ILE A 204 7.18 18.39 -10.72
N GLY A 205 8.28 18.16 -10.01
CA GLY A 205 9.35 17.27 -10.42
C GLY A 205 9.48 16.07 -9.48
N ASP A 206 9.68 14.90 -10.02
CA ASP A 206 9.82 13.66 -9.23
C ASP A 206 10.97 12.82 -9.79
N LEU A 207 11.81 12.31 -8.90
CA LEU A 207 12.96 11.49 -9.25
C LEU A 207 12.57 10.02 -9.34
N LYS A 208 12.83 9.38 -10.46
CA LYS A 208 12.61 7.95 -10.66
C LYS A 208 13.92 7.22 -10.94
N THR A 209 14.15 6.11 -10.22
CA THR A 209 15.41 5.35 -10.29
C THR A 209 15.25 3.92 -10.78
N GLN A 210 14.05 3.54 -11.25
CA GLN A 210 13.79 2.21 -11.77
C GLN A 210 14.68 1.86 -12.97
N LYS A 211 15.00 0.57 -13.15
CA LYS A 211 15.85 0.05 -14.24
C LYS A 211 15.34 0.41 -15.63
N ARG A 212 14.02 0.33 -15.83
CA ARG A 212 13.34 0.63 -17.09
C ARG A 212 12.33 1.75 -16.83
N PHE A 213 12.19 2.63 -17.79
CA PHE A 213 11.17 3.66 -17.72
C PHE A 213 9.81 3.03 -18.05
N TRP A 214 8.91 3.12 -17.09
CA TRP A 214 7.53 2.70 -17.23
C TRP A 214 6.64 3.85 -16.77
N THR A 215 5.68 4.21 -17.59
CA THR A 215 4.62 5.13 -17.19
C THR A 215 3.41 4.32 -16.78
N TYR A 216 3.03 4.43 -15.52
CA TYR A 216 1.79 3.86 -15.01
C TYR A 216 0.78 4.98 -14.80
N LEU A 217 -0.50 4.64 -14.85
CA LEU A 217 -1.58 5.59 -14.54
C LEU A 217 -1.39 6.25 -13.17
N GLU A 218 -0.81 5.51 -12.22
CA GLU A 218 -0.55 5.98 -10.87
C GLU A 218 0.45 7.12 -10.81
N ILE A 219 1.46 7.15 -11.69
CA ILE A 219 2.47 8.23 -11.72
C ILE A 219 1.78 9.55 -12.08
N GLY A 220 1.02 9.56 -13.17
CA GLY A 220 0.25 10.74 -13.56
C GLY A 220 -0.74 11.18 -12.49
N ALA A 221 -1.43 10.23 -11.88
CA ALA A 221 -2.36 10.50 -10.79
C ALA A 221 -1.66 11.07 -9.54
N GLN A 222 -0.50 10.52 -9.16
CA GLN A 222 0.31 10.99 -8.04
C GLN A 222 0.77 12.44 -8.25
N PHE A 223 1.35 12.75 -9.41
CA PHE A 223 1.82 14.09 -9.74
C PHE A 223 0.68 15.09 -9.78
N SER A 224 -0.47 14.69 -10.34
CA SER A 224 -1.65 15.53 -10.39
C SER A 224 -2.21 15.85 -9.01
N CYS A 225 -2.13 14.89 -8.06
CA CYS A 225 -2.44 15.17 -6.66
C CYS A 225 -1.55 16.29 -6.12
N TYR A 226 -0.25 16.23 -6.37
CA TYR A 226 0.69 17.24 -5.90
C TYR A 226 0.47 18.61 -6.56
N ALA A 227 0.20 18.63 -7.86
CA ALA A 227 -0.09 19.88 -8.58
C ALA A 227 -1.43 20.54 -8.19
N ASN A 228 -2.37 19.76 -7.67
CA ASN A 228 -3.65 20.23 -7.16
C ASN A 228 -3.71 20.32 -5.63
N ALA A 229 -2.55 20.33 -4.96
CA ALA A 229 -2.51 20.48 -3.52
C ALA A 229 -2.95 21.89 -3.09
N ASP A 230 -3.67 21.94 -1.98
CA ASP A 230 -4.22 23.17 -1.42
C ASP A 230 -3.23 23.85 -0.46
N ALA A 231 -2.38 23.06 0.19
CA ALA A 231 -1.44 23.57 1.19
C ALA A 231 -0.20 22.67 1.31
N MET A 232 0.86 23.26 1.83
CA MET A 232 2.13 22.64 2.14
C MET A 232 2.35 22.66 3.65
N TRP A 233 2.92 21.58 4.19
CA TRP A 233 3.29 21.52 5.60
C TRP A 233 4.62 22.21 5.83
N ASP A 234 4.63 23.20 6.71
CA ASP A 234 5.85 23.83 7.18
C ASP A 234 6.30 23.16 8.49
N GLU A 235 7.46 22.49 8.41
CA GLU A 235 8.03 21.74 9.54
C GLU A 235 8.52 22.65 10.68
N GLU A 236 8.94 23.87 10.34
CA GLU A 236 9.48 24.80 11.34
C GLU A 236 8.39 25.38 12.21
N THR A 237 7.28 25.75 11.58
CA THR A 237 6.16 26.39 12.30
C THR A 237 5.10 25.36 12.75
N GLY A 238 5.14 24.13 12.22
CA GLY A 238 4.11 23.12 12.45
C GLY A 238 2.73 23.54 11.95
N LYS A 239 2.68 24.24 10.82
CA LYS A 239 1.44 24.76 10.22
C LYS A 239 1.36 24.48 8.73
N TRP A 240 0.13 24.48 8.22
CA TRP A 240 -0.12 24.49 6.79
C TRP A 240 0.08 25.89 6.24
N VAL A 241 0.87 26.01 5.19
CA VAL A 241 1.10 27.23 4.39
C VAL A 241 0.55 27.03 2.98
N ASP A 242 0.29 28.12 2.27
CA ASP A 242 -0.25 28.03 0.93
C ASP A 242 0.71 27.36 -0.04
N MET A 243 0.17 26.52 -0.92
CA MET A 243 0.92 25.87 -1.98
C MET A 243 1.30 26.90 -3.06
N PRO A 244 2.55 26.92 -3.54
CA PRO A 244 2.91 27.70 -4.73
C PRO A 244 2.03 27.32 -5.93
N LYS A 245 1.73 28.27 -6.79
CA LYS A 245 0.98 28.00 -8.01
C LYS A 245 1.85 27.26 -9.01
N VAL A 246 1.72 25.94 -9.06
CA VAL A 246 2.38 25.07 -10.03
C VAL A 246 1.49 24.81 -11.23
N SER A 247 2.09 24.43 -12.36
CA SER A 247 1.35 23.93 -13.54
C SER A 247 0.46 22.75 -13.16
N ARG A 248 -0.80 22.76 -13.64
CA ARG A 248 -1.74 21.65 -13.53
C ARG A 248 -1.86 20.84 -14.82
N ASP A 249 -1.11 21.23 -15.83
CA ASP A 249 -1.16 20.61 -17.15
C ASP A 249 -0.03 19.59 -17.31
N ILE A 250 1.18 19.96 -16.89
CA ILE A 250 2.38 19.14 -17.03
C ILE A 250 3.19 19.06 -15.74
N GLY A 251 3.83 17.92 -15.52
CA GLY A 251 4.87 17.68 -14.53
C GLY A 251 6.05 16.98 -15.16
N LEU A 252 7.16 16.83 -14.45
CA LEU A 252 8.41 16.29 -14.98
C LEU A 252 8.88 15.07 -14.18
N ILE A 253 9.17 13.97 -14.88
CA ILE A 253 9.93 12.86 -14.34
C ILE A 253 11.40 13.07 -14.67
N LEU A 254 12.24 13.08 -13.62
CA LEU A 254 13.68 13.05 -13.74
C LEU A 254 14.13 11.61 -13.59
N TRP A 255 14.32 10.91 -14.71
CA TRP A 255 14.66 9.51 -14.69
C TRP A 255 16.17 9.30 -14.61
N MET A 256 16.60 8.77 -13.47
CA MET A 256 18.00 8.46 -13.15
C MET A 256 18.14 6.94 -12.89
N PRO A 257 18.16 6.12 -13.97
CA PRO A 257 18.07 4.68 -13.84
C PRO A 257 19.22 4.08 -13.02
N ARG A 258 18.88 3.04 -12.27
CA ARG A 258 19.88 2.19 -11.65
C ARG A 258 20.69 1.48 -12.75
N PRO A 259 22.03 1.55 -12.70
CA PRO A 259 22.87 0.83 -13.65
C PRO A 259 22.68 -0.69 -13.44
N VAL A 260 22.51 -1.38 -14.54
CA VAL A 260 22.36 -2.86 -14.56
C VAL A 260 23.26 -3.43 -15.64
N CYS A 261 23.55 -4.72 -15.53
CA CYS A 261 24.31 -5.44 -16.54
C CYS A 261 23.68 -5.23 -17.92
N PRO A 262 24.48 -4.82 -18.92
CA PRO A 262 24.00 -4.54 -20.27
C PRO A 262 23.65 -5.82 -21.06
N VAL A 263 24.03 -7.01 -20.56
CA VAL A 263 23.70 -8.28 -21.19
C VAL A 263 22.20 -8.53 -21.08
N VAL A 264 21.58 -8.82 -22.22
CA VAL A 264 20.14 -9.09 -22.32
C VAL A 264 19.77 -10.21 -21.35
N ASP A 265 18.67 -10.01 -20.65
CA ASP A 265 18.10 -10.93 -19.66
C ASP A 265 18.92 -11.18 -18.37
N CYS A 266 20.14 -10.64 -18.25
CA CYS A 266 20.88 -10.73 -17.01
C CYS A 266 20.21 -9.92 -15.86
N GLY A 267 19.91 -8.65 -16.11
CA GLY A 267 19.22 -7.77 -15.16
C GLY A 267 19.89 -7.56 -13.80
N LYS A 268 21.07 -8.12 -13.56
CA LYS A 268 21.83 -7.98 -12.30
C LYS A 268 22.36 -6.57 -12.11
N THR A 269 22.50 -6.16 -10.85
CA THR A 269 23.13 -4.87 -10.50
C THR A 269 24.62 -4.92 -10.81
N LEU A 270 25.20 -3.79 -11.19
CA LEU A 270 26.63 -3.67 -11.42
C LEU A 270 27.43 -3.44 -10.12
N PRO A 271 28.68 -3.93 -10.04
CA PRO A 271 29.35 -4.78 -11.02
C PRO A 271 28.71 -6.18 -11.15
N CYS A 272 28.63 -6.72 -12.37
CA CYS A 272 28.08 -8.05 -12.59
C CYS A 272 29.21 -9.09 -12.65
N ALA A 273 29.24 -10.01 -11.70
CA ALA A 273 30.28 -11.03 -11.62
C ALA A 273 30.30 -12.01 -12.81
N GLU A 274 29.11 -12.26 -13.40
CA GLU A 274 28.96 -13.18 -14.55
C GLU A 274 29.34 -12.53 -15.88
N HIS A 275 29.25 -11.21 -15.97
CA HIS A 275 29.53 -10.46 -17.19
C HIS A 275 30.48 -9.30 -16.87
N PRO A 276 31.74 -9.60 -16.59
CA PRO A 276 32.71 -8.55 -16.34
C PRO A 276 32.91 -7.67 -17.59
N GLY A 277 32.70 -6.39 -17.44
CA GLY A 277 32.80 -5.42 -18.52
C GLY A 277 32.71 -4.00 -17.96
N PRO A 278 32.92 -2.99 -18.81
CA PRO A 278 32.76 -1.62 -18.38
C PRO A 278 31.30 -1.36 -17.97
N ASP A 279 31.11 -0.63 -16.89
CA ASP A 279 29.79 -0.16 -16.47
C ASP A 279 29.16 0.65 -17.63
N PRO A 280 27.86 0.46 -17.90
CA PRO A 280 27.17 1.31 -18.85
C PRO A 280 27.24 2.76 -18.40
N GLU A 281 27.35 3.66 -19.37
CA GLU A 281 27.35 5.09 -19.05
C GLU A 281 26.07 5.47 -18.30
N PRO A 282 26.21 6.12 -17.14
CA PRO A 282 25.05 6.60 -16.42
C PRO A 282 24.32 7.66 -17.27
N ARG A 283 23.00 7.72 -17.15
CA ARG A 283 22.20 8.70 -17.85
C ARG A 283 21.16 9.34 -16.95
N VAL A 284 20.67 10.49 -17.37
CA VAL A 284 19.54 11.19 -16.77
C VAL A 284 18.68 11.73 -17.90
N ASP A 285 17.45 11.32 -17.95
CA ASP A 285 16.47 11.75 -18.95
C ASP A 285 15.32 12.48 -18.23
N ILE A 286 14.71 13.44 -18.91
CA ILE A 286 13.57 14.19 -18.40
C ILE A 286 12.36 13.88 -19.28
N TYR A 287 11.26 13.49 -18.66
CA TYR A 287 10.00 13.16 -19.34
C TYR A 287 8.87 14.02 -18.83
N GLU A 288 8.02 14.45 -19.73
CA GLU A 288 6.78 15.16 -19.41
C GLU A 288 5.67 14.19 -19.00
N VAL A 289 4.84 14.60 -18.05
CA VAL A 289 3.67 13.86 -17.57
C VAL A 289 2.42 14.71 -17.73
N ASP A 290 1.39 14.15 -18.38
CA ASP A 290 0.07 14.78 -18.50
C ASP A 290 -0.67 14.74 -17.15
N LEU A 291 -0.78 15.89 -16.52
CA LEU A 291 -1.45 16.04 -15.22
C LEU A 291 -2.97 16.17 -15.35
N VAL A 292 -3.50 16.57 -16.50
CA VAL A 292 -4.95 16.65 -16.73
C VAL A 292 -5.57 15.25 -16.74
N ALA A 293 -4.95 14.33 -17.48
CA ALA A 293 -5.34 12.92 -17.48
C ALA A 293 -5.12 12.28 -16.10
N GLY A 294 -4.01 12.59 -15.46
CA GLY A 294 -3.67 12.11 -14.12
C GLY A 294 -4.70 12.52 -13.07
N TRP A 295 -5.19 13.78 -13.11
CA TRP A 295 -6.19 14.26 -12.16
C TRP A 295 -7.54 13.53 -12.28
N LYS A 296 -7.95 13.20 -13.50
CA LYS A 296 -9.15 12.36 -13.72
C LYS A 296 -8.98 10.99 -13.07
N THR A 297 -7.80 10.39 -13.19
CA THR A 297 -7.47 9.10 -12.56
C THR A 297 -7.45 9.20 -11.04
N ALA A 298 -6.83 10.24 -10.47
CA ALA A 298 -6.77 10.47 -9.02
C ALA A 298 -8.17 10.59 -8.40
N ARG A 299 -9.07 11.36 -9.04
CA ARG A 299 -10.45 11.53 -8.58
C ARG A 299 -11.22 10.21 -8.60
N ARG A 300 -11.09 9.42 -9.65
CA ARG A 300 -11.72 8.08 -9.73
C ARG A 300 -11.15 7.14 -8.65
N ALA A 301 -9.85 7.19 -8.40
CA ALA A 301 -9.23 6.42 -7.34
C ALA A 301 -9.84 6.77 -5.97
N PHE A 302 -10.08 8.05 -5.71
CA PHE A 302 -10.74 8.50 -4.49
C PHE A 302 -12.18 7.99 -4.37
N GLU A 303 -12.96 8.03 -5.44
CA GLU A 303 -14.31 7.46 -5.48
C GLU A 303 -14.29 5.97 -5.11
N VAL A 304 -13.39 5.18 -5.72
CA VAL A 304 -13.24 3.74 -5.42
C VAL A 304 -12.88 3.51 -3.95
N VAL A 305 -11.96 4.30 -3.39
CA VAL A 305 -11.58 4.17 -1.98
C VAL A 305 -12.74 4.50 -1.06
N ARG A 306 -13.49 5.55 -1.36
CA ARG A 306 -14.68 5.97 -0.61
C ARG A 306 -15.77 4.90 -0.66
N ASP A 307 -16.08 4.38 -1.84
CA ASP A 307 -17.09 3.34 -2.01
C ASP A 307 -16.72 2.06 -1.26
N ARG A 308 -15.45 1.66 -1.26
CA ARG A 308 -14.95 0.54 -0.45
C ARG A 308 -15.12 0.79 1.05
N ALA A 309 -14.89 2.01 1.53
CA ALA A 309 -15.09 2.37 2.93
C ALA A 309 -16.57 2.36 3.32
N GLU A 310 -17.44 2.90 2.47
CA GLU A 310 -18.90 2.87 2.66
C GLU A 310 -19.45 1.44 2.63
N ALA A 311 -18.99 0.62 1.70
CA ALA A 311 -19.39 -0.78 1.62
C ALA A 311 -19.03 -1.54 2.90
N ARG A 312 -17.84 -1.33 3.45
CA ARG A 312 -17.42 -1.93 4.74
C ARG A 312 -18.30 -1.48 5.90
N ALA A 313 -18.75 -0.23 5.92
CA ALA A 313 -19.61 0.30 6.96
C ALA A 313 -21.07 -0.18 6.84
N LYS A 314 -21.60 -0.28 5.61
CA LYS A 314 -23.02 -0.56 5.34
C LYS A 314 -23.32 -2.04 5.11
N HIS A 315 -22.36 -2.81 4.62
CA HIS A 315 -22.55 -4.21 4.19
C HIS A 315 -21.89 -5.21 5.14
N SER A 316 -22.02 -5.00 6.46
CA SER A 316 -21.75 -6.08 7.39
C SER A 316 -22.65 -7.27 7.01
N PRO A 317 -22.10 -8.48 6.85
CA PRO A 317 -22.90 -9.66 6.52
C PRO A 317 -23.99 -9.81 7.56
N ARG A 318 -25.24 -9.60 7.16
CA ARG A 318 -26.40 -9.94 7.99
C ARG A 318 -26.76 -11.36 7.64
N ALA A 319 -26.93 -12.19 8.68
CA ALA A 319 -27.50 -13.51 8.47
C ALA A 319 -28.84 -13.32 7.75
N TRP A 320 -29.01 -13.96 6.60
CA TRP A 320 -30.30 -13.99 5.94
C TRP A 320 -31.20 -14.94 6.72
N LEU A 321 -31.81 -14.40 7.76
CA LEU A 321 -32.88 -15.07 8.48
C LEU A 321 -34.11 -15.01 7.57
N ARG A 322 -34.41 -16.09 6.89
CA ARG A 322 -35.76 -16.25 6.37
C ARG A 322 -36.68 -16.20 7.59
N PRO A 323 -37.72 -15.36 7.59
CA PRO A 323 -38.74 -15.49 8.59
C PRO A 323 -39.20 -16.95 8.57
N ALA A 324 -39.27 -17.59 9.72
CA ALA A 324 -39.79 -18.96 9.81
C ALA A 324 -41.13 -18.96 9.04
N PRO A 325 -41.35 -19.91 8.15
CA PRO A 325 -42.65 -19.98 7.47
C PRO A 325 -43.72 -19.96 8.56
N PRO A 326 -44.86 -19.29 8.33
CA PRO A 326 -45.92 -19.24 9.31
C PRO A 326 -46.29 -20.68 9.68
N VAL A 327 -46.31 -20.97 10.97
CA VAL A 327 -46.65 -22.30 11.48
C VAL A 327 -48.02 -22.67 10.92
N THR A 328 -48.06 -23.70 10.13
CA THR A 328 -49.31 -24.13 9.50
C THR A 328 -50.31 -24.57 10.56
N LEU A 329 -51.59 -24.47 10.26
CA LEU A 329 -52.61 -24.90 11.20
C LEU A 329 -52.45 -26.39 11.59
N THR A 330 -51.99 -27.22 10.65
CA THR A 330 -51.63 -28.62 10.92
C THR A 330 -50.48 -28.75 11.95
N GLU A 331 -49.45 -27.96 11.85
CA GLU A 331 -48.32 -27.96 12.79
C GLU A 331 -48.76 -27.45 14.17
N GLN A 332 -49.67 -26.48 14.25
CA GLN A 332 -50.23 -26.00 15.50
C GLN A 332 -51.01 -27.11 16.21
N TYR A 333 -51.86 -27.83 15.46
CA TYR A 333 -52.59 -28.99 16.01
C TYR A 333 -51.66 -30.14 16.40
N ALA A 334 -50.61 -30.42 15.62
CA ALA A 334 -49.62 -31.44 15.95
C ALA A 334 -48.89 -31.10 17.27
N ALA A 335 -48.53 -29.84 17.49
CA ALA A 335 -47.92 -29.38 18.75
C ALA A 335 -48.90 -29.52 19.94
N ARG A 336 -50.19 -29.21 19.73
CA ARG A 336 -51.22 -29.38 20.75
C ARG A 336 -51.42 -30.85 21.08
N PHE A 337 -51.44 -31.78 20.12
CA PHE A 337 -51.45 -33.22 20.38
C PHE A 337 -50.26 -33.71 21.20
N ALA A 338 -49.07 -33.11 20.98
CA ALA A 338 -47.90 -33.44 21.77
C ALA A 338 -48.02 -33.00 23.24
N ALA A 339 -48.87 -32.03 23.55
CA ALA A 339 -49.11 -31.50 24.91
C ALA A 339 -50.33 -32.11 25.61
N VAL A 340 -51.15 -32.92 24.94
CA VAL A 340 -52.37 -33.55 25.53
C VAL A 340 -51.98 -34.47 26.68
N GLU A 341 -52.67 -34.33 27.85
CA GLU A 341 -52.39 -35.09 29.03
C GLU A 341 -53.49 -36.06 29.39
N SER A 342 -54.68 -35.91 28.79
CA SER A 342 -55.83 -36.82 29.05
C SER A 342 -56.52 -37.31 27.79
N LYS A 343 -57.19 -38.47 27.86
CA LYS A 343 -57.99 -39.05 26.77
C LYS A 343 -59.12 -38.09 26.36
N ALA A 344 -59.72 -37.38 27.30
CA ALA A 344 -60.82 -36.42 27.02
C ALA A 344 -60.36 -35.26 26.23
N GLU A 345 -59.17 -34.63 26.58
CA GLU A 345 -58.55 -33.55 25.84
C GLU A 345 -58.16 -33.97 24.41
N GLY A 346 -57.60 -35.19 24.29
CA GLY A 346 -57.22 -35.71 22.96
C GLY A 346 -58.45 -35.88 22.06
N SER A 347 -59.55 -36.38 22.61
CA SER A 347 -60.81 -36.52 21.86
C SER A 347 -61.40 -35.16 21.45
N ALA A 348 -61.38 -34.17 22.33
CA ALA A 348 -61.84 -32.83 22.05
C ALA A 348 -61.00 -32.20 20.95
N LEU A 349 -59.66 -32.35 21.00
CA LEU A 349 -58.75 -31.83 20.02
C LEU A 349 -58.91 -32.45 18.63
N VAL A 350 -59.23 -33.76 18.54
CA VAL A 350 -59.63 -34.46 17.29
C VAL A 350 -60.87 -33.83 16.70
N ALA A 351 -61.91 -33.60 17.54
CA ALA A 351 -63.12 -32.94 17.07
C ALA A 351 -62.90 -31.54 16.54
N GLU A 352 -62.11 -30.75 17.26
CA GLU A 352 -61.72 -29.38 16.88
C GLU A 352 -60.93 -29.36 15.54
N ALA A 353 -59.94 -30.23 15.37
CA ALA A 353 -59.14 -30.32 14.14
C ALA A 353 -59.99 -30.76 12.92
N ARG A 354 -61.01 -31.61 13.13
CA ARG A 354 -61.98 -31.99 12.09
C ARG A 354 -62.87 -30.82 11.73
N GLN A 355 -63.38 -30.08 12.70
CA GLN A 355 -64.20 -28.90 12.49
C GLN A 355 -63.41 -27.80 11.78
N ALA A 356 -62.12 -27.65 12.09
CA ALA A 356 -61.24 -26.71 11.40
C ALA A 356 -60.85 -27.17 9.98
N GLY A 357 -61.26 -28.33 9.52
CA GLY A 357 -60.96 -28.88 8.19
C GLY A 357 -59.48 -29.28 7.97
N VAL A 358 -58.69 -29.43 9.06
CA VAL A 358 -57.26 -29.73 8.94
C VAL A 358 -56.91 -31.18 9.34
N TRP A 359 -57.93 -31.97 9.66
CA TRP A 359 -57.73 -33.35 10.06
C TRP A 359 -57.12 -34.18 8.92
N SER A 360 -55.93 -34.71 9.16
CA SER A 360 -55.11 -35.43 8.17
C SER A 360 -54.51 -36.69 8.82
N GLU A 361 -53.91 -37.54 8.01
CA GLU A 361 -53.22 -38.73 8.48
C GLU A 361 -52.04 -38.37 9.42
N ILE A 362 -51.39 -37.23 9.19
CA ILE A 362 -50.33 -36.68 10.06
C ILE A 362 -50.89 -36.41 11.46
N LEU A 363 -52.05 -35.72 11.54
CA LEU A 363 -52.67 -35.42 12.83
C LEU A 363 -53.28 -36.69 13.50
N ALA A 364 -53.76 -37.64 12.71
CA ALA A 364 -54.21 -38.94 13.21
C ALA A 364 -53.04 -39.72 13.87
N ASP A 365 -51.86 -39.66 13.28
CA ASP A 365 -50.65 -40.24 13.88
C ASP A 365 -50.20 -39.54 15.16
N CYS A 366 -50.25 -38.19 15.16
CA CYS A 366 -50.00 -37.41 16.38
C CYS A 366 -50.97 -37.77 17.52
N ALA A 367 -52.26 -37.93 17.20
CA ALA A 367 -53.28 -38.35 18.18
C ALA A 367 -53.03 -39.74 18.69
N ARG A 368 -52.67 -40.73 17.84
CA ARG A 368 -52.30 -42.11 18.25
C ARG A 368 -51.10 -42.07 19.19
N ARG A 369 -50.08 -41.35 18.90
CA ARG A 369 -48.90 -41.19 19.76
C ARG A 369 -49.21 -40.52 21.10
N ALA A 370 -50.08 -39.52 21.12
CA ALA A 370 -50.53 -38.88 22.35
C ALA A 370 -51.33 -39.93 23.24
N LEU A 371 -52.23 -40.67 22.60
CA LEU A 371 -53.02 -41.74 23.31
C LEU A 371 -52.10 -42.81 23.88
N ALA A 372 -51.16 -43.32 23.11
CA ALA A 372 -50.19 -44.32 23.58
C ALA A 372 -49.37 -43.80 24.77
N ARG A 373 -48.97 -42.55 24.77
CA ARG A 373 -48.25 -41.91 25.88
C ARG A 373 -49.08 -41.79 27.13
N ILE A 374 -50.37 -41.47 27.02
CA ILE A 374 -51.30 -41.35 28.13
C ILE A 374 -51.55 -42.70 28.71
N GLN A 375 -51.73 -43.73 27.87
CA GLN A 375 -52.00 -45.14 28.32
C GLN A 375 -50.78 -45.80 28.96
N GLY A 376 -49.54 -45.40 28.51
CA GLY A 376 -48.31 -45.92 29.10
C GLY A 376 -47.93 -45.26 30.45
N ARG A 377 -48.67 -44.23 30.88
CA ARG A 377 -48.52 -43.59 32.18
C ARG A 377 -49.51 -44.07 33.22
N ALA A 378 -50.44 -44.93 32.79
CA ALA A 378 -51.41 -45.67 33.70
C ALA A 378 -50.85 -47.07 33.99
#